data_12e5c62de8085586895fa90022ff2b62
#
_entry.id   12e5c62de8085586895fa90022ff2b62
#
_cell.length_a   1.000
_cell.length_b   1.000
_cell.length_c   1.000
_cell.angle_alpha   90.00
_cell.angle_beta   90.00
_cell.angle_gamma   90.00
#
_symmetry.space_group_name_H-M   'P 1'
#
loop_
_entity.id
_entity.type
_entity.pdbx_description
1 polymer ?
#
loop_
_entity_poly.entity_id
_entity_poly.type
_entity_poly.pdbx_seq_one_letter_code
_entity_poly.pdbx_strand_id
1 'polypeptide(L)'
;SSDLFFLVPWDDIGPRHKEKREFCETTNAGNRDGGMEEAMRGQDVVIALSKPGPGVIEKSWISRMADNAIVFACSNPTPEIWPWEAREAGARIVATGRSDFPNQVNNSVGFPAIFRGTLDVMARVITDEMCIAAAVELARCAEDKGIHEDYLLPTMDEWEIFPREAVAVAKMAMHQGVARLKFSEKELFAMAESKIRRSRDEVGLLMEKDRKS
;
A
#
# COMPACT_ATOMS: atom_id res chain seq x y z
N SER A 1 16.13 7.24 9.04
CA SER A 1 15.58 8.53 9.49
C SER A 1 14.29 8.80 8.75
N SER A 2 13.23 9.08 9.48
CA SER A 2 11.85 9.22 9.01
C SER A 2 11.55 10.60 8.39
N ASP A 3 12.49 11.27 7.76
CA ASP A 3 12.44 12.71 7.66
C ASP A 3 12.23 13.24 6.27
N LEU A 4 11.23 12.71 5.52
CA LEU A 4 11.19 13.26 4.21
C LEU A 4 9.90 13.25 3.46
N PHE A 5 9.11 14.30 3.58
CA PHE A 5 8.09 14.46 2.55
C PHE A 5 7.84 15.89 2.07
N PHE A 6 8.32 16.91 2.74
CA PHE A 6 8.29 18.26 2.21
C PHE A 6 9.50 19.02 2.73
N LEU A 7 10.48 19.27 1.86
CA LEU A 7 11.47 20.30 2.11
C LEU A 7 10.87 21.69 1.79
N VAL A 8 9.69 21.94 2.33
CA VAL A 8 9.11 23.27 2.35
C VAL A 8 9.15 23.69 3.81
N PRO A 9 9.71 24.85 4.14
CA PRO A 9 9.62 25.40 5.45
C PRO A 9 8.15 25.45 5.89
N TRP A 10 7.84 24.91 7.06
CA TRP A 10 6.44 24.86 7.54
C TRP A 10 5.83 26.25 7.70
N ASP A 11 6.64 27.30 7.84
CA ASP A 11 6.22 28.71 7.86
C ASP A 11 5.67 29.20 6.52
N ASP A 12 6.10 28.60 5.41
CA ASP A 12 5.66 28.94 4.05
C ASP A 12 4.36 28.22 3.66
N ILE A 13 3.89 27.30 4.49
CA ILE A 13 2.65 26.58 4.25
C ILE A 13 1.47 27.42 4.75
N GLY A 14 0.70 27.95 3.81
CA GLY A 14 -0.45 28.80 4.10
C GLY A 14 -1.53 28.10 4.94
N PRO A 15 -2.36 28.87 5.66
CA PRO A 15 -3.33 28.36 6.65
C PRO A 15 -4.39 27.43 6.07
N ARG A 16 -4.54 27.36 4.74
CA ARG A 16 -5.48 26.45 4.06
C ARG A 16 -5.00 25.00 4.00
N HIS A 17 -3.75 24.74 4.37
CA HIS A 17 -3.09 23.43 4.29
C HIS A 17 -2.65 22.95 5.66
N LYS A 18 -3.58 22.94 6.61
CA LYS A 18 -3.31 22.59 8.01
C LYS A 18 -2.66 21.20 8.14
N GLU A 19 -3.20 20.20 7.45
CA GLU A 19 -2.68 18.83 7.50
C GLU A 19 -1.25 18.74 6.93
N LYS A 20 -0.97 19.49 5.86
CA LYS A 20 0.39 19.59 5.31
C LYS A 20 1.37 20.19 6.30
N ARG A 21 0.94 21.26 6.99
CA ARG A 21 1.77 21.93 8.00
C ARG A 21 2.07 21.01 9.17
N GLU A 22 1.06 20.38 9.75
CA GLU A 22 1.22 19.41 10.84
C GLU A 22 2.15 18.24 10.44
N PHE A 23 2.02 17.78 9.20
CA PHE A 23 2.88 16.76 8.65
C PHE A 23 4.34 17.24 8.52
N CYS A 24 4.56 18.44 7.99
CA CYS A 24 5.90 19.03 7.88
C CYS A 24 6.54 19.28 9.25
N GLU A 25 5.79 19.80 10.22
CA GLU A 25 6.26 20.01 11.59
C GLU A 25 6.75 18.71 12.24
N THR A 26 6.10 17.60 11.91
CA THR A 26 6.42 16.27 12.44
C THR A 26 7.58 15.60 11.69
N THR A 27 7.65 15.76 10.36
CA THR A 27 8.58 15.02 9.50
C THR A 27 9.79 15.81 9.06
N ASN A 28 9.70 17.15 9.00
CA ASN A 28 10.80 18.06 8.70
C ASN A 28 11.26 18.84 9.93
N ALA A 29 11.62 18.14 11.00
CA ALA A 29 12.02 18.75 12.27
C ALA A 29 13.20 19.73 12.15
N GLY A 30 14.04 19.58 11.14
CA GLY A 30 15.11 20.51 10.82
C GLY A 30 14.71 21.74 10.01
N ASN A 31 13.42 21.89 9.71
CA ASN A 31 12.85 22.96 8.87
C ASN A 31 13.69 23.21 7.59
N ARG A 32 14.08 22.11 6.92
CA ARG A 32 14.91 22.17 5.72
C ARG A 32 14.06 22.69 4.55
N ASP A 33 14.71 23.48 3.71
CA ASP A 33 14.18 23.90 2.41
C ASP A 33 14.93 23.23 1.26
N GLY A 34 14.24 22.94 0.15
CA GLY A 34 14.86 22.33 -1.02
C GLY A 34 13.85 21.56 -1.88
N GLY A 35 14.35 21.14 -3.03
CA GLY A 35 13.58 20.31 -3.97
C GLY A 35 13.68 18.82 -3.65
N MET A 36 13.05 18.01 -4.52
CA MET A 36 13.06 16.55 -4.39
C MET A 36 14.48 15.97 -4.48
N GLU A 37 15.37 16.57 -5.23
CA GLU A 37 16.75 16.11 -5.35
C GLU A 37 17.47 16.15 -4.00
N GLU A 38 17.35 17.28 -3.27
CA GLU A 38 17.92 17.42 -1.94
C GLU A 38 17.26 16.49 -0.94
N ALA A 39 15.94 16.35 -1.08
CA ALA A 39 15.15 15.50 -0.24
C ALA A 39 15.56 14.03 -0.34
N MET A 40 15.78 13.55 -1.53
CA MET A 40 16.13 12.14 -1.78
C MET A 40 17.58 11.79 -1.46
N ARG A 41 18.48 12.78 -1.40
CA ARG A 41 19.91 12.53 -1.21
C ARG A 41 20.22 11.77 0.08
N GLY A 42 20.86 10.61 -0.04
CA GLY A 42 21.27 9.76 1.08
C GLY A 42 20.10 9.07 1.82
N GLN A 43 18.88 9.11 1.27
CA GLN A 43 17.74 8.44 1.88
C GLN A 43 17.66 6.98 1.47
N ASP A 44 17.18 6.14 2.39
CA ASP A 44 16.99 4.70 2.15
C ASP A 44 15.74 4.41 1.33
N VAL A 45 14.68 5.22 1.49
CA VAL A 45 13.38 4.98 0.88
C VAL A 45 12.79 6.27 0.31
N VAL A 46 12.23 6.19 -0.88
CA VAL A 46 11.34 7.20 -1.44
C VAL A 46 9.97 6.60 -1.71
N ILE A 47 8.91 7.31 -1.29
CA ILE A 47 7.51 6.99 -1.61
C ILE A 47 6.93 8.18 -2.35
N ALA A 48 6.70 8.02 -3.66
CA ALA A 48 6.15 9.04 -4.51
C ALA A 48 4.67 8.78 -4.78
N LEU A 49 3.85 9.79 -4.48
CA LEU A 49 2.41 9.81 -4.66
C LEU A 49 2.00 11.14 -5.31
N SER A 50 2.82 11.63 -6.25
CA SER A 50 2.73 13.02 -6.73
C SER A 50 1.82 13.14 -7.96
N LYS A 51 2.38 13.16 -9.14
CA LYS A 51 1.65 13.26 -10.40
C LYS A 51 2.10 12.19 -11.38
N PRO A 52 1.20 11.69 -12.23
CA PRO A 52 1.57 10.71 -13.24
C PRO A 52 2.61 11.24 -14.23
N GLY A 53 3.51 10.35 -14.62
CA GLY A 53 4.43 10.56 -15.72
C GLY A 53 5.88 10.28 -15.38
N PRO A 54 6.62 9.60 -16.27
CA PRO A 54 8.05 9.41 -16.13
C PRO A 54 8.79 10.75 -16.20
N GLY A 55 9.87 10.87 -15.44
CA GLY A 55 10.67 12.11 -15.35
C GLY A 55 10.20 13.05 -14.23
N VAL A 56 9.22 12.66 -13.40
CA VAL A 56 8.93 13.34 -12.14
C VAL A 56 10.01 13.03 -11.11
N ILE A 57 10.52 11.81 -11.13
CA ILE A 57 11.75 11.41 -10.42
C ILE A 57 12.82 11.16 -11.47
N GLU A 58 13.98 11.78 -11.31
CA GLU A 58 15.11 11.60 -12.20
C GLU A 58 16.05 10.46 -11.74
N LYS A 59 16.65 9.74 -12.68
CA LYS A 59 17.65 8.71 -12.40
C LYS A 59 18.80 9.24 -11.54
N SER A 60 19.23 10.47 -11.81
CA SER A 60 20.31 11.15 -11.08
C SER A 60 20.00 11.33 -9.59
N TRP A 61 18.74 11.45 -9.22
CA TRP A 61 18.33 11.58 -7.81
C TRP A 61 18.40 10.24 -7.09
N ILE A 62 17.94 9.16 -7.76
CA ILE A 62 18.02 7.80 -7.21
C ILE A 62 19.48 7.38 -6.99
N SER A 63 20.37 7.68 -7.94
CA SER A 63 21.79 7.34 -7.82
C SER A 63 22.52 8.06 -6.66
N ARG A 64 21.88 9.05 -6.04
CA ARG A 64 22.37 9.78 -4.86
C ARG A 64 21.66 9.37 -3.56
N MET A 65 20.71 8.45 -3.63
CA MET A 65 20.13 7.82 -2.44
C MET A 65 21.16 6.92 -1.74
N ALA A 66 20.78 6.37 -0.61
CA ALA A 66 21.61 5.40 0.10
C ALA A 66 21.79 4.10 -0.71
N ASP A 67 22.82 3.33 -0.38
CA ASP A 67 23.01 2.00 -0.96
C ASP A 67 21.78 1.12 -0.68
N ASN A 68 21.38 0.33 -1.69
CA ASN A 68 20.18 -0.52 -1.63
C ASN A 68 18.86 0.25 -1.47
N ALA A 69 18.75 1.43 -2.04
CA ALA A 69 17.55 2.26 -1.97
C ALA A 69 16.27 1.54 -2.41
N ILE A 70 15.17 1.89 -1.78
CA ILE A 70 13.82 1.39 -2.07
C ILE A 70 13.00 2.52 -2.69
N VAL A 71 12.39 2.26 -3.84
CA VAL A 71 11.61 3.25 -4.59
C VAL A 71 10.17 2.78 -4.78
N PHE A 72 9.23 3.51 -4.19
CA PHE A 72 7.80 3.37 -4.43
C PHE A 72 7.35 4.50 -5.36
N ALA A 73 7.08 4.18 -6.63
CA ALA A 73 6.55 5.12 -7.62
C ALA A 73 5.08 4.79 -7.89
N CYS A 74 4.18 5.37 -7.09
CA CYS A 74 2.80 4.91 -6.93
C CYS A 74 1.78 5.66 -7.78
N SER A 75 2.17 6.66 -8.57
CA SER A 75 1.24 7.41 -9.42
C SER A 75 0.62 6.55 -10.52
N ASN A 76 -0.66 6.78 -10.79
CA ASN A 76 -1.43 6.11 -11.83
C ASN A 76 -1.91 7.12 -12.90
N PRO A 77 -2.00 6.72 -14.18
CA PRO A 77 -1.72 5.38 -14.75
C PRO A 77 -0.23 5.14 -15.01
N THR A 78 0.62 6.15 -14.89
CA THR A 78 2.05 6.09 -15.20
C THR A 78 2.85 6.45 -13.96
N PRO A 79 3.82 5.62 -13.54
CA PRO A 79 4.64 5.90 -12.37
C PRO A 79 5.55 7.12 -12.61
N GLU A 80 6.03 7.73 -11.53
CA GLU A 80 6.92 8.89 -11.55
C GLU A 80 8.28 8.61 -12.20
N ILE A 81 8.68 7.35 -12.18
CA ILE A 81 9.83 6.78 -12.88
C ILE A 81 9.52 5.33 -13.25
N TRP A 82 10.02 4.85 -14.37
CA TRP A 82 9.84 3.46 -14.76
C TRP A 82 10.69 2.52 -13.88
N PRO A 83 10.20 1.32 -13.53
CA PRO A 83 10.93 0.37 -12.69
C PRO A 83 12.33 0.03 -13.20
N TRP A 84 12.49 -0.16 -14.51
CA TRP A 84 13.80 -0.44 -15.11
C TRP A 84 14.75 0.75 -15.00
N GLU A 85 14.26 1.99 -15.14
CA GLU A 85 15.08 3.19 -14.98
C GLU A 85 15.55 3.38 -13.55
N ALA A 86 14.67 3.11 -12.57
CA ALA A 86 15.01 3.18 -11.16
C ALA A 86 16.07 2.12 -10.78
N ARG A 87 15.94 0.89 -11.31
CA ARG A 87 16.94 -0.18 -11.11
C ARG A 87 18.28 0.15 -11.74
N GLU A 88 18.29 0.66 -12.99
CA GLU A 88 19.51 1.13 -13.65
C GLU A 88 20.21 2.24 -12.87
N ALA A 89 19.45 3.07 -12.15
CA ALA A 89 19.97 4.14 -11.29
C ALA A 89 20.46 3.65 -9.92
N GLY A 90 20.34 2.36 -9.59
CA GLY A 90 20.85 1.74 -8.37
C GLY A 90 19.80 1.42 -7.30
N ALA A 91 18.51 1.59 -7.58
CA ALA A 91 17.47 1.12 -6.66
C ALA A 91 17.48 -0.40 -6.57
N ARG A 92 17.53 -0.93 -5.36
CA ARG A 92 17.47 -2.36 -5.08
C ARG A 92 16.05 -2.90 -5.22
N ILE A 93 15.08 -2.19 -4.66
CA ILE A 93 13.67 -2.56 -4.67
C ILE A 93 12.89 -1.43 -5.33
N VAL A 94 12.04 -1.82 -6.29
CA VAL A 94 11.12 -0.88 -6.94
C VAL A 94 9.71 -1.44 -6.89
N ALA A 95 8.76 -0.60 -6.48
CA ALA A 95 7.35 -0.91 -6.42
C ALA A 95 6.53 0.17 -7.12
N THR A 96 5.43 -0.23 -7.75
CA THR A 96 4.51 0.70 -8.45
C THR A 96 3.06 0.35 -8.15
N GLY A 97 2.14 1.25 -8.51
CA GLY A 97 0.70 0.98 -8.44
C GLY A 97 0.19 0.07 -9.58
N ARG A 98 1.03 -0.31 -10.53
CA ARG A 98 0.65 -1.08 -11.72
C ARG A 98 0.76 -2.57 -11.49
N SER A 99 -0.18 -3.33 -12.10
CA SER A 99 -0.24 -4.78 -12.02
C SER A 99 0.66 -5.52 -13.03
N ASP A 100 1.23 -4.78 -13.99
CA ASP A 100 2.10 -5.34 -15.03
C ASP A 100 3.60 -5.32 -14.63
N PHE A 101 3.90 -4.90 -13.40
CA PHE A 101 5.24 -4.94 -12.82
C PHE A 101 5.25 -5.72 -11.51
N PRO A 102 6.41 -6.28 -11.12
CA PRO A 102 6.61 -6.82 -9.78
C PRO A 102 6.33 -5.77 -8.69
N ASN A 103 6.02 -6.23 -7.48
CA ASN A 103 5.73 -5.37 -6.33
C ASN A 103 4.57 -4.39 -6.60
N GLN A 104 3.43 -4.90 -7.01
CA GLN A 104 2.23 -4.09 -7.18
C GLN A 104 1.76 -3.55 -5.83
N VAL A 105 2.00 -2.28 -5.55
CA VAL A 105 1.46 -1.55 -4.39
C VAL A 105 0.19 -0.83 -4.83
N ASN A 106 -0.91 -1.55 -4.81
CA ASN A 106 -2.21 -1.04 -5.22
C ASN A 106 -3.24 -1.35 -4.14
N ASN A 107 -4.15 -0.41 -3.91
CA ASN A 107 -5.26 -0.56 -2.96
C ASN A 107 -6.18 -1.76 -3.26
N SER A 108 -6.17 -2.28 -4.48
CA SER A 108 -6.92 -3.48 -4.85
C SER A 108 -6.52 -4.73 -4.05
N VAL A 109 -5.31 -4.78 -3.52
CA VAL A 109 -4.85 -5.90 -2.69
C VAL A 109 -5.43 -5.82 -1.26
N GLY A 110 -5.69 -4.62 -0.76
CA GLY A 110 -6.12 -4.41 0.64
C GLY A 110 -7.62 -4.18 0.80
N PHE A 111 -8.21 -3.22 0.05
CA PHE A 111 -9.55 -2.76 0.38
C PHE A 111 -10.67 -3.81 0.29
N PRO A 112 -10.64 -4.85 -0.60
CA PRO A 112 -11.70 -5.84 -0.63
C PRO A 112 -11.84 -6.59 0.70
N ALA A 113 -10.73 -6.95 1.31
CA ALA A 113 -10.72 -7.64 2.59
C ALA A 113 -10.99 -6.70 3.77
N ILE A 114 -10.57 -5.44 3.69
CA ILE A 114 -10.95 -4.42 4.68
C ILE A 114 -12.47 -4.30 4.74
N PHE A 115 -13.14 -4.18 3.60
CA PHE A 115 -14.61 -4.17 3.56
C PHE A 115 -15.20 -5.49 4.03
N ARG A 116 -14.62 -6.62 3.63
CA ARG A 116 -15.13 -7.93 4.05
C ARG A 116 -15.11 -8.09 5.57
N GLY A 117 -13.98 -7.81 6.19
CA GLY A 117 -13.84 -7.88 7.66
C GLY A 117 -14.77 -6.91 8.39
N THR A 118 -14.89 -5.69 7.88
CA THR A 118 -15.80 -4.66 8.42
C THR A 118 -17.24 -5.09 8.36
N LEU A 119 -17.70 -5.62 7.21
CA LEU A 119 -19.09 -6.02 6.99
C LEU A 119 -19.45 -7.29 7.76
N ASP A 120 -18.54 -8.25 7.90
CA ASP A 120 -18.81 -9.50 8.59
C ASP A 120 -19.11 -9.29 10.08
N VAL A 121 -18.50 -8.30 10.70
CA VAL A 121 -18.78 -7.94 12.10
C VAL A 121 -19.71 -6.74 12.24
N MET A 122 -20.26 -6.22 11.13
CA MET A 122 -21.12 -5.04 11.10
C MET A 122 -20.50 -3.86 11.85
N ALA A 123 -19.22 -3.57 11.61
CA ALA A 123 -18.55 -2.45 12.24
C ALA A 123 -19.19 -1.11 11.85
N ARG A 124 -19.23 -0.15 12.79
CA ARG A 124 -19.86 1.15 12.60
C ARG A 124 -18.98 2.11 11.77
N VAL A 125 -17.69 1.84 11.73
CA VAL A 125 -16.67 2.68 11.11
C VAL A 125 -15.48 1.81 10.74
N ILE A 126 -14.72 2.22 9.73
CA ILE A 126 -13.39 1.72 9.45
C ILE A 126 -12.40 2.68 10.11
N THR A 127 -11.57 2.17 11.00
CA THR A 127 -10.54 2.96 11.69
C THR A 127 -9.18 2.76 11.04
N ASP A 128 -8.26 3.67 11.33
CA ASP A 128 -6.88 3.56 10.84
C ASP A 128 -6.21 2.28 11.35
N GLU A 129 -6.49 1.87 12.59
CA GLU A 129 -5.94 0.62 13.15
C GLU A 129 -6.49 -0.63 12.44
N MET A 130 -7.72 -0.59 11.95
CA MET A 130 -8.26 -1.67 11.10
C MET A 130 -7.50 -1.76 9.77
N CYS A 131 -7.19 -0.61 9.17
CA CYS A 131 -6.37 -0.55 7.95
C CYS A 131 -4.92 -0.99 8.20
N ILE A 132 -4.34 -0.61 9.34
CA ILE A 132 -3.01 -1.05 9.76
C ILE A 132 -3.00 -2.57 10.00
N ALA A 133 -4.04 -3.13 10.62
CA ALA A 133 -4.15 -4.57 10.81
C ALA A 133 -4.19 -5.33 9.48
N ALA A 134 -4.89 -4.81 8.47
CA ALA A 134 -4.88 -5.33 7.11
C ALA A 134 -3.46 -5.31 6.50
N ALA A 135 -2.79 -4.18 6.57
CA ALA A 135 -1.43 -4.01 6.03
C ALA A 135 -0.41 -4.95 6.70
N VAL A 136 -0.49 -5.11 8.02
CA VAL A 136 0.35 -6.04 8.78
C VAL A 136 0.11 -7.49 8.35
N GLU A 137 -1.15 -7.88 8.14
CA GLU A 137 -1.46 -9.23 7.71
C GLU A 137 -1.01 -9.50 6.26
N LEU A 138 -1.14 -8.52 5.35
CA LEU A 138 -0.57 -8.61 4.01
C LEU A 138 0.94 -8.81 4.03
N ALA A 139 1.65 -8.06 4.87
CA ALA A 139 3.09 -8.23 5.05
C ALA A 139 3.43 -9.65 5.56
N ARG A 140 2.69 -10.17 6.53
CA ARG A 140 2.86 -11.54 7.03
C ARG A 140 2.60 -12.59 5.94
N CYS A 141 1.59 -12.39 5.11
CA CYS A 141 1.33 -13.28 3.99
C CYS A 141 2.51 -13.34 3.01
N ALA A 142 3.16 -12.20 2.76
CA ALA A 142 4.35 -12.16 1.95
C ALA A 142 5.56 -12.82 2.65
N GLU A 143 5.74 -12.59 3.95
CA GLU A 143 6.78 -13.23 4.76
C GLU A 143 6.66 -14.76 4.74
N ASP A 144 5.46 -15.29 4.91
CA ASP A 144 5.18 -16.73 4.90
C ASP A 144 5.59 -17.40 3.58
N LYS A 145 5.57 -16.67 2.46
CA LYS A 145 5.97 -17.13 1.11
C LYS A 145 7.43 -16.85 0.78
N GLY A 146 8.10 -16.03 1.56
CA GLY A 146 9.47 -15.61 1.38
C GLY A 146 9.59 -14.30 0.61
N ILE A 147 9.82 -13.20 1.35
CA ILE A 147 10.05 -11.87 0.79
C ILE A 147 11.37 -11.84 0.00
N HIS A 148 11.33 -11.22 -1.17
CA HIS A 148 12.50 -10.92 -1.98
C HIS A 148 12.30 -9.63 -2.79
N GLU A 149 13.30 -9.20 -3.54
CA GLU A 149 13.31 -7.89 -4.21
C GLU A 149 12.15 -7.65 -5.19
N ASP A 150 11.58 -8.73 -5.75
CA ASP A 150 10.46 -8.69 -6.68
C ASP A 150 9.14 -9.20 -6.07
N TYR A 151 9.12 -9.49 -4.76
CA TYR A 151 7.94 -9.95 -4.06
C TYR A 151 7.89 -9.39 -2.63
N LEU A 152 7.36 -8.18 -2.50
CA LEU A 152 7.12 -7.51 -1.21
C LEU A 152 5.70 -7.72 -0.69
N LEU A 153 4.76 -7.90 -1.60
CA LEU A 153 3.33 -8.06 -1.32
C LEU A 153 2.76 -9.18 -2.17
N PRO A 154 1.73 -9.87 -1.68
CA PRO A 154 0.97 -10.81 -2.48
C PRO A 154 0.32 -10.13 -3.69
N THR A 155 0.09 -10.90 -4.73
CA THR A 155 -0.63 -10.45 -5.92
C THR A 155 -2.14 -10.63 -5.77
N MET A 156 -2.92 -9.99 -6.62
CA MET A 156 -4.40 -10.15 -6.65
C MET A 156 -4.84 -11.58 -6.98
N ASP A 157 -4.00 -12.38 -7.62
CA ASP A 157 -4.31 -13.77 -7.97
C ASP A 157 -4.21 -14.71 -6.76
N GLU A 158 -3.51 -14.29 -5.73
CA GLU A 158 -3.32 -15.02 -4.48
C GLU A 158 -4.51 -14.81 -3.53
N TRP A 159 -5.68 -15.20 -3.97
CA TRP A 159 -6.94 -14.91 -3.28
C TRP A 159 -7.03 -15.45 -1.85
N GLU A 160 -6.23 -16.43 -1.49
CA GLU A 160 -6.17 -17.05 -0.15
C GLU A 160 -5.74 -16.06 0.93
N ILE A 161 -5.12 -14.94 0.56
CA ILE A 161 -4.74 -13.90 1.50
C ILE A 161 -5.94 -13.13 2.04
N PHE A 162 -6.98 -12.92 1.22
CA PHE A 162 -8.10 -12.05 1.59
C PHE A 162 -8.92 -12.55 2.78
N PRO A 163 -9.18 -13.86 2.98
CA PRO A 163 -9.77 -14.35 4.22
C PRO A 163 -8.94 -14.03 5.46
N ARG A 164 -7.62 -14.16 5.40
CA ARG A 164 -6.70 -13.83 6.50
C ARG A 164 -6.77 -12.35 6.85
N GLU A 165 -6.66 -11.51 5.85
CA GLU A 165 -6.73 -10.06 5.97
C GLU A 165 -8.09 -9.61 6.54
N ALA A 166 -9.20 -10.15 6.03
CA ALA A 166 -10.53 -9.86 6.55
C ALA A 166 -10.68 -10.23 8.03
N VAL A 167 -10.11 -11.35 8.45
CA VAL A 167 -10.06 -11.76 9.85
C VAL A 167 -9.29 -10.76 10.70
N ALA A 168 -8.13 -10.30 10.26
CA ALA A 168 -7.32 -9.31 10.97
C ALA A 168 -8.11 -8.01 11.19
N VAL A 169 -8.78 -7.52 10.16
CA VAL A 169 -9.64 -6.33 10.21
C VAL A 169 -10.81 -6.52 11.18
N ALA A 170 -11.53 -7.65 11.08
CA ALA A 170 -12.67 -7.97 11.94
C ALA A 170 -12.26 -8.08 13.43
N LYS A 171 -11.12 -8.72 13.70
CA LYS A 171 -10.56 -8.82 15.07
C LYS A 171 -10.25 -7.43 15.63
N MET A 172 -9.64 -6.56 14.82
CA MET A 172 -9.34 -5.19 15.26
C MET A 172 -10.63 -4.40 15.55
N ALA A 173 -11.65 -4.51 14.68
CA ALA A 173 -12.96 -3.88 14.91
C ALA A 173 -13.62 -4.36 16.21
N MET A 174 -13.53 -5.66 16.51
CA MET A 174 -14.05 -6.24 17.76
C MET A 174 -13.26 -5.74 18.97
N HIS A 175 -11.93 -5.67 18.86
CA HIS A 175 -11.06 -5.19 19.93
C HIS A 175 -11.35 -3.74 20.30
N GLN A 176 -11.58 -2.89 19.30
CA GLN A 176 -11.91 -1.48 19.50
C GLN A 176 -13.38 -1.23 19.94
N GLY A 177 -14.21 -2.27 19.98
CA GLY A 177 -15.62 -2.15 20.35
C GLY A 177 -16.48 -1.45 19.28
N VAL A 178 -15.99 -1.29 18.05
CA VAL A 178 -16.77 -0.72 16.94
C VAL A 178 -17.60 -1.75 16.20
N ALA A 179 -17.31 -3.04 16.37
CA ALA A 179 -18.08 -4.15 15.84
C ALA A 179 -19.42 -4.32 16.59
N ARG A 180 -20.48 -4.67 15.84
CA ARG A 180 -21.81 -5.01 16.41
C ARG A 180 -21.96 -6.50 16.67
N LEU A 181 -21.24 -7.32 15.93
CA LEU A 181 -21.25 -8.77 16.06
C LEU A 181 -19.86 -9.24 16.53
N LYS A 182 -19.87 -10.36 17.23
CA LYS A 182 -18.65 -11.01 17.72
C LYS A 182 -18.62 -12.45 17.27
N PHE A 183 -17.50 -12.87 16.72
CA PHE A 183 -17.25 -14.21 16.23
C PHE A 183 -15.87 -14.68 16.66
N SER A 184 -15.66 -15.97 16.72
CA SER A 184 -14.33 -16.56 16.82
C SER A 184 -13.55 -16.36 15.51
N GLU A 185 -12.24 -16.43 15.59
CA GLU A 185 -11.36 -16.35 14.43
C GLU A 185 -11.69 -17.40 13.36
N LYS A 186 -12.00 -18.63 13.81
CA LYS A 186 -12.38 -19.73 12.93
C LYS A 186 -13.69 -19.44 12.18
N GLU A 187 -14.67 -18.87 12.85
CA GLU A 187 -15.94 -18.49 12.21
C GLU A 187 -15.74 -17.38 11.20
N LEU A 188 -14.97 -16.34 11.57
CA LEU A 188 -14.65 -15.23 10.65
C LEU A 188 -13.94 -15.74 9.40
N PHE A 189 -12.94 -16.61 9.56
CA PHE A 189 -12.21 -17.16 8.42
C PHE A 189 -13.13 -17.96 7.51
N ALA A 190 -13.92 -18.88 8.05
CA ALA A 190 -14.85 -19.70 7.28
C ALA A 190 -15.90 -18.86 6.55
N MET A 191 -16.42 -17.80 7.19
CA MET A 191 -17.36 -16.86 6.57
C MET A 191 -16.73 -16.09 5.41
N ALA A 192 -15.55 -15.52 5.61
CA ALA A 192 -14.84 -14.76 4.59
C ALA A 192 -14.44 -15.67 3.40
N GLU A 193 -13.84 -16.82 3.68
CA GLU A 193 -13.44 -17.78 2.66
C GLU A 193 -14.63 -18.25 1.81
N SER A 194 -15.73 -18.65 2.45
CA SER A 194 -16.93 -19.13 1.73
C SER A 194 -17.50 -18.07 0.77
N LYS A 195 -17.58 -16.82 1.22
CA LYS A 195 -18.11 -15.73 0.40
C LYS A 195 -17.19 -15.39 -0.77
N ILE A 196 -15.87 -15.36 -0.52
CA ILE A 196 -14.86 -15.06 -1.54
C ILE A 196 -14.82 -16.16 -2.60
N ARG A 197 -14.78 -17.43 -2.19
CA ARG A 197 -14.83 -18.59 -3.12
C ARG A 197 -16.06 -18.53 -3.99
N ARG A 198 -17.22 -18.39 -3.38
CA ARG A 198 -18.49 -18.32 -4.12
C ARG A 198 -18.48 -17.23 -5.17
N SER A 199 -18.03 -16.02 -4.83
CA SER A 199 -17.95 -14.91 -5.79
C SER A 199 -16.99 -15.20 -6.95
N ARG A 200 -15.85 -15.83 -6.68
CA ARG A 200 -14.89 -16.22 -7.72
C ARG A 200 -15.44 -17.32 -8.63
N ASP A 201 -16.11 -18.31 -8.07
CA ASP A 201 -16.72 -19.40 -8.83
C ASP A 201 -17.82 -18.88 -9.76
N GLU A 202 -18.67 -17.97 -9.25
CA GLU A 202 -19.73 -17.32 -10.04
C GLU A 202 -19.14 -16.52 -11.23
N VAL A 203 -18.07 -15.74 -11.00
CA VAL A 203 -17.36 -15.00 -12.05
C VAL A 203 -16.73 -15.96 -13.06
N GLY A 204 -16.06 -17.03 -12.59
CA GLY A 204 -15.46 -18.05 -13.44
C GLY A 204 -16.48 -18.69 -14.41
N LEU A 205 -17.66 -19.04 -13.89
CA LEU A 205 -18.76 -19.60 -14.70
C LEU A 205 -19.27 -18.62 -15.76
N LEU A 206 -19.34 -17.33 -15.44
CA LEU A 206 -19.78 -16.30 -16.40
C LEU A 206 -18.74 -16.13 -17.51
N MET A 207 -17.45 -16.07 -17.18
CA MET A 207 -16.37 -15.94 -18.16
C MET A 207 -16.25 -17.18 -19.09
N GLU A 208 -16.55 -18.37 -18.59
CA GLU A 208 -16.57 -19.59 -19.41
C GLU A 208 -17.74 -19.58 -20.42
N LYS A 209 -18.88 -19.03 -20.03
CA LYS A 209 -20.04 -18.89 -20.93
C LYS A 209 -19.78 -17.91 -22.06
N ASP A 210 -19.15 -16.78 -21.73
CA ASP A 210 -18.83 -15.72 -22.70
C ASP A 210 -17.80 -16.19 -23.75
N ARG A 211 -16.86 -17.07 -23.36
CA ARG A 211 -15.90 -17.68 -24.29
C ARG A 211 -16.49 -18.73 -25.25
N LYS A 212 -17.69 -19.22 -24.95
CA LYS A 212 -18.36 -20.26 -25.76
C LYS A 212 -19.47 -19.68 -26.64
N SER A 213 -19.79 -18.39 -26.51
CA SER A 213 -20.72 -17.64 -27.36
C SER A 213 -19.96 -16.89 -28.45
#